data_66734045b07538910e4fb03e35e6f318
#
_entry.id   66734045b07538910e4fb03e35e6f318
#
_cell.length_a   1.000
_cell.length_b   1.000
_cell.length_c   1.000
_cell.angle_alpha   90.00
_cell.angle_beta   90.00
_cell.angle_gamma   90.00
#
_symmetry.space_group_name_H-M   'P 1'
#
loop_
_entity.id
_entity.type
_entity.pdbx_description
1 polymer ?
#
loop_
_entity_poly.entity_id
_entity_poly.type
_entity_poly.pdbx_seq_one_letter_code
_entity_poly.pdbx_strand_id
1 'polypeptide(L)'
;MDFFYSQESLTAVQWILRAVISFFFLLIVTKIMGQRSLSQLRLLDFIMALSIGNIIAHPLSDQHLGMKGSMITIGVLVILYLILVFLSLKWLKFTKFVDPSPFPLIKNGEILYKGLTKARIPIDVLLTELRKNQIHDIQQVALALWESDGTISFFLESQYQTLTPKDMKLMTKSFSFPITIIKDGKVDFEELKQTDKDEDWLKHQIRTAHNLDIKNILLATLDDNNDKIKVFLYK
;
A
#
# COMPACT_ATOMS: atom_id res chain seq x y z
N MET A 1 35.29 -14.29 10.86
CA MET A 1 33.94 -14.36 10.17
C MET A 1 34.13 -14.01 8.70
N ASP A 2 34.67 -14.96 7.94
CA ASP A 2 35.13 -14.69 6.57
C ASP A 2 34.03 -14.86 5.50
N PHE A 3 32.86 -15.34 5.86
CA PHE A 3 31.78 -15.60 4.88
C PHE A 3 31.18 -14.33 4.25
N PHE A 4 31.41 -13.14 4.80
CA PHE A 4 31.05 -11.86 4.18
C PHE A 4 31.99 -11.46 3.02
N TYR A 5 33.17 -12.08 2.94
CA TYR A 5 34.14 -11.82 1.90
C TYR A 5 34.05 -12.88 0.80
N SER A 6 34.75 -12.65 -0.29
CA SER A 6 34.95 -13.64 -1.35
C SER A 6 35.73 -14.85 -0.82
N GLN A 7 35.36 -16.06 -1.21
CA GLN A 7 36.04 -17.32 -0.85
C GLN A 7 36.19 -18.19 -2.08
N GLU A 8 37.19 -19.08 -2.06
CA GLU A 8 37.41 -20.04 -3.15
C GLU A 8 36.30 -21.14 -3.14
N SER A 9 35.75 -21.47 -1.96
CA SER A 9 34.63 -22.38 -1.82
C SER A 9 33.82 -22.07 -0.58
N LEU A 10 32.49 -22.17 -0.70
CA LEU A 10 31.55 -22.02 0.40
C LEU A 10 30.96 -23.37 0.80
N THR A 11 30.92 -23.63 2.09
CA THR A 11 30.21 -24.79 2.64
C THR A 11 28.68 -24.57 2.55
N ALA A 12 27.90 -25.66 2.56
CA ALA A 12 26.44 -25.59 2.57
C ALA A 12 25.90 -24.69 3.70
N VAL A 13 26.51 -24.75 4.88
CA VAL A 13 26.12 -23.88 6.02
C VAL A 13 26.32 -22.41 5.73
N GLN A 14 27.44 -22.06 5.08
CA GLN A 14 27.71 -20.66 4.70
C GLN A 14 26.75 -20.14 3.64
N TRP A 15 26.34 -20.96 2.67
CA TRP A 15 25.28 -20.64 1.72
C TRP A 15 23.93 -20.37 2.42
N ILE A 16 23.54 -21.23 3.36
CA ILE A 16 22.32 -21.05 4.17
C ILE A 16 22.40 -19.74 4.97
N LEU A 17 23.54 -19.47 5.62
CA LEU A 17 23.73 -18.23 6.38
C LEU A 17 23.66 -16.99 5.48
N ARG A 18 24.27 -17.02 4.29
CA ARG A 18 24.16 -15.93 3.30
C ARG A 18 22.70 -15.66 2.94
N ALA A 19 21.91 -16.71 2.66
CA ALA A 19 20.50 -16.58 2.33
C ALA A 19 19.68 -15.97 3.48
N VAL A 20 19.87 -16.48 4.70
CA VAL A 20 19.15 -15.99 5.89
C VAL A 20 19.47 -14.52 6.17
N ILE A 21 20.75 -14.14 6.15
CA ILE A 21 21.16 -12.75 6.41
C ILE A 21 20.63 -11.82 5.32
N SER A 22 20.72 -12.23 4.05
CA SER A 22 20.20 -11.45 2.93
C SER A 22 18.71 -11.24 3.05
N PHE A 23 17.95 -12.26 3.45
CA PHE A 23 16.50 -12.15 3.67
C PHE A 23 16.16 -11.10 4.74
N PHE A 24 16.76 -11.18 5.92
CA PHE A 24 16.51 -10.20 6.98
C PHE A 24 16.98 -8.80 6.61
N PHE A 25 18.13 -8.69 5.92
CA PHE A 25 18.63 -7.41 5.42
C PHE A 25 17.65 -6.78 4.43
N LEU A 26 17.15 -7.55 3.45
CA LEU A 26 16.15 -7.07 2.50
C LEU A 26 14.83 -6.68 3.18
N LEU A 27 14.42 -7.43 4.20
CA LEU A 27 13.23 -7.11 4.99
C LEU A 27 13.37 -5.75 5.69
N ILE A 28 14.54 -5.48 6.30
CA ILE A 28 14.84 -4.19 6.92
C ILE A 28 14.85 -3.07 5.87
N VAL A 29 15.55 -3.28 4.75
CA VAL A 29 15.61 -2.33 3.63
C VAL A 29 14.21 -1.97 3.13
N THR A 30 13.39 -2.97 2.86
CA THR A 30 12.01 -2.76 2.39
C THR A 30 11.17 -1.99 3.42
N LYS A 31 11.34 -2.30 4.71
CA LYS A 31 10.65 -1.58 5.79
C LYS A 31 11.07 -0.12 5.87
N ILE A 32 12.36 0.19 5.68
CA ILE A 32 12.90 1.56 5.67
C ILE A 32 12.39 2.34 4.45
N MET A 33 12.32 1.72 3.27
CA MET A 33 11.79 2.35 2.05
C MET A 33 10.29 2.64 2.10
N GLY A 34 9.57 1.99 2.99
CA GLY A 34 8.12 2.13 3.16
C GLY A 34 7.33 1.08 2.37
N GLN A 35 6.18 0.68 2.95
CA GLN A 35 5.31 -0.33 2.37
C GLN A 35 4.33 0.31 1.39
N ARG A 36 4.53 0.09 0.10
CA ARG A 36 3.57 0.45 -0.95
C ARG A 36 3.06 -0.82 -1.63
N SER A 37 1.80 -0.81 -2.03
CA SER A 37 1.25 -1.89 -2.84
C SER A 37 1.96 -1.95 -4.20
N LEU A 38 2.18 -3.15 -4.74
CA LEU A 38 2.76 -3.34 -6.08
C LEU A 38 2.00 -2.57 -7.17
N SER A 39 0.69 -2.39 -6.99
CA SER A 39 -0.16 -1.62 -7.90
C SER A 39 0.05 -0.10 -7.81
N GLN A 40 0.77 0.39 -6.81
CA GLN A 40 1.03 1.82 -6.57
C GLN A 40 2.52 2.16 -6.60
N LEU A 41 3.36 1.26 -7.14
CA LEU A 41 4.80 1.51 -7.29
C LEU A 41 5.03 2.62 -8.30
N ARG A 42 5.75 3.65 -7.87
CA ARG A 42 6.27 4.68 -8.77
C ARG A 42 7.47 4.15 -9.54
N LEU A 43 7.81 4.81 -10.64
CA LEU A 43 8.98 4.44 -11.45
C LEU A 43 10.27 4.31 -10.60
N LEU A 44 10.47 5.21 -9.64
CA LEU A 44 11.63 5.18 -8.75
C LEU A 44 11.63 3.92 -7.85
N ASP A 45 10.47 3.55 -7.29
CA ASP A 45 10.32 2.35 -6.45
C ASP A 45 10.63 1.08 -7.25
N PHE A 46 10.16 1.02 -8.50
CA PHE A 46 10.42 -0.10 -9.42
C PHE A 46 11.90 -0.23 -9.78
N ILE A 47 12.57 0.88 -10.12
CA ILE A 47 14.01 0.90 -10.40
C ILE A 47 14.80 0.41 -9.18
N MET A 48 14.43 0.87 -7.98
CA MET A 48 15.07 0.46 -6.73
C MET A 48 14.88 -1.03 -6.46
N ALA A 49 13.66 -1.55 -6.61
CA ALA A 49 13.37 -2.97 -6.40
C ALA A 49 14.19 -3.88 -7.32
N LEU A 50 14.26 -3.53 -8.63
CA LEU A 50 15.06 -4.26 -9.61
C LEU A 50 16.56 -4.19 -9.26
N SER A 51 17.08 -3.01 -8.93
CA SER A 51 18.50 -2.81 -8.62
C SER A 51 18.90 -3.58 -7.36
N ILE A 52 18.10 -3.50 -6.29
CA ILE A 52 18.37 -4.20 -5.03
C ILE A 52 18.32 -5.72 -5.24
N GLY A 53 17.29 -6.22 -5.94
CA GLY A 53 17.16 -7.65 -6.24
C GLY A 53 18.34 -8.19 -7.04
N ASN A 54 18.78 -7.46 -8.05
CA ASN A 54 19.94 -7.86 -8.86
C ASN A 54 21.24 -7.85 -8.04
N ILE A 55 21.53 -6.78 -7.29
CA ILE A 55 22.76 -6.65 -6.51
C ILE A 55 22.87 -7.74 -5.45
N ILE A 56 21.79 -8.10 -4.75
CA ILE A 56 21.84 -9.13 -3.71
C ILE A 56 21.89 -10.54 -4.28
N ALA A 57 21.40 -10.76 -5.50
CA ALA A 57 21.44 -12.07 -6.15
C ALA A 57 22.88 -12.53 -6.46
N HIS A 58 23.77 -11.61 -6.78
CA HIS A 58 25.16 -11.95 -7.13
C HIS A 58 25.88 -12.73 -6.02
N PRO A 59 26.01 -12.25 -4.78
CA PRO A 59 26.70 -13.01 -3.72
C PRO A 59 25.93 -14.23 -3.22
N LEU A 60 24.65 -14.37 -3.60
CA LEU A 60 23.84 -15.57 -3.31
C LEU A 60 23.98 -16.66 -4.36
N SER A 61 24.58 -16.37 -5.53
CA SER A 61 24.78 -17.34 -6.62
C SER A 61 26.24 -17.56 -6.96
N ASP A 62 27.13 -16.68 -6.52
CA ASP A 62 28.58 -16.76 -6.79
C ASP A 62 29.38 -16.64 -5.49
N GLN A 63 30.17 -17.68 -5.20
CA GLN A 63 31.03 -17.76 -4.01
C GLN A 63 32.18 -16.76 -4.05
N HIS A 64 32.63 -16.40 -5.25
CA HIS A 64 33.74 -15.44 -5.44
C HIS A 64 33.32 -14.00 -5.14
N LEU A 65 32.02 -13.74 -5.00
CA LEU A 65 31.51 -12.42 -4.65
C LEU A 65 31.18 -12.34 -3.15
N GLY A 66 31.73 -11.30 -2.53
CA GLY A 66 31.49 -11.04 -1.10
C GLY A 66 30.17 -10.31 -0.87
N MET A 67 29.43 -10.71 0.16
CA MET A 67 28.17 -10.05 0.56
C MET A 67 28.37 -8.60 1.02
N LYS A 68 29.53 -8.30 1.64
CA LYS A 68 29.82 -6.98 2.21
C LYS A 68 29.68 -5.85 1.18
N GLY A 69 30.23 -6.04 -0.01
CA GLY A 69 30.13 -5.04 -1.09
C GLY A 69 28.69 -4.79 -1.52
N SER A 70 27.92 -5.86 -1.74
CA SER A 70 26.51 -5.77 -2.12
C SER A 70 25.65 -5.07 -1.06
N MET A 71 25.86 -5.40 0.22
CA MET A 71 25.12 -4.77 1.32
C MET A 71 25.46 -3.27 1.45
N ILE A 72 26.72 -2.88 1.30
CA ILE A 72 27.13 -1.47 1.29
C ILE A 72 26.48 -0.74 0.11
N THR A 73 26.54 -1.31 -1.10
CA THR A 73 25.97 -0.71 -2.31
C THR A 73 24.47 -0.51 -2.15
N ILE A 74 23.75 -1.53 -1.66
CA ILE A 74 22.29 -1.42 -1.37
C ILE A 74 22.06 -0.33 -0.32
N GLY A 75 22.84 -0.28 0.75
CA GLY A 75 22.73 0.75 1.78
C GLY A 75 22.87 2.18 1.22
N VAL A 76 23.84 2.40 0.34
CA VAL A 76 24.04 3.69 -0.35
C VAL A 76 22.83 4.01 -1.25
N LEU A 77 22.35 3.03 -2.02
CA LEU A 77 21.17 3.23 -2.88
C LEU A 77 19.91 3.59 -2.05
N VAL A 78 19.70 2.95 -0.90
CA VAL A 78 18.59 3.26 0.00
C VAL A 78 18.72 4.68 0.55
N ILE A 79 19.92 5.10 0.96
CA ILE A 79 20.15 6.48 1.42
C ILE A 79 19.85 7.48 0.30
N LEU A 80 20.34 7.24 -0.92
CA LEU A 80 20.04 8.09 -2.07
C LEU A 80 18.54 8.14 -2.36
N TYR A 81 17.85 7.00 -2.33
CA TYR A 81 16.39 6.93 -2.47
C TYR A 81 15.68 7.80 -1.43
N LEU A 82 16.03 7.68 -0.15
CA LEU A 82 15.44 8.48 0.92
C LEU A 82 15.69 9.97 0.73
N ILE A 83 16.91 10.35 0.30
CA ILE A 83 17.23 11.75 -0.05
C ILE A 83 16.33 12.24 -1.18
N LEU A 84 16.17 11.45 -2.26
CA LEU A 84 15.31 11.81 -3.40
C LEU A 84 13.84 11.95 -2.98
N VAL A 85 13.35 11.02 -2.15
CA VAL A 85 11.99 11.11 -1.58
C VAL A 85 11.84 12.38 -0.73
N PHE A 86 12.81 12.68 0.13
CA PHE A 86 12.78 13.89 0.96
C PHE A 86 12.83 15.18 0.12
N LEU A 87 13.68 15.20 -0.92
CA LEU A 87 13.74 16.32 -1.86
C LEU A 87 12.41 16.52 -2.59
N SER A 88 11.76 15.42 -3.00
CA SER A 88 10.45 15.50 -3.67
C SER A 88 9.36 16.06 -2.76
N LEU A 89 9.43 15.83 -1.45
CA LEU A 89 8.50 16.44 -0.49
C LEU A 89 8.71 17.94 -0.31
N LYS A 90 9.93 18.42 -0.51
CA LYS A 90 10.31 19.82 -0.22
C LYS A 90 10.30 20.73 -1.45
N TRP A 91 10.60 20.18 -2.63
CA TRP A 91 10.76 20.95 -3.86
C TRP A 91 9.79 20.52 -4.96
N LEU A 92 8.76 21.31 -5.18
CA LEU A 92 7.71 21.05 -6.17
C LEU A 92 8.23 20.84 -7.60
N LYS A 93 9.30 21.53 -8.02
CA LYS A 93 9.92 21.31 -9.32
C LYS A 93 10.55 19.94 -9.45
N PHE A 94 11.16 19.46 -8.36
CA PHE A 94 11.77 18.14 -8.31
C PHE A 94 10.70 17.04 -8.27
N THR A 95 9.61 17.26 -7.51
CA THR A 95 8.45 16.36 -7.51
C THR A 95 7.92 16.13 -8.92
N LYS A 96 7.72 17.21 -9.68
CA LYS A 96 7.22 17.13 -11.08
C LYS A 96 8.19 16.43 -12.04
N PHE A 97 9.47 16.42 -11.74
CA PHE A 97 10.46 15.69 -12.52
C PHE A 97 10.42 14.18 -12.26
N VAL A 98 10.33 13.78 -10.97
CA VAL A 98 10.29 12.36 -10.56
C VAL A 98 8.90 11.76 -10.75
N ASP A 99 7.85 12.54 -10.52
CA ASP A 99 6.45 12.15 -10.49
C ASP A 99 5.62 13.19 -11.27
N PRO A 100 5.50 13.04 -12.59
CA PRO A 100 4.82 14.02 -13.43
C PRO A 100 3.36 14.19 -13.01
N SER A 101 2.87 15.43 -13.04
CA SER A 101 1.47 15.72 -12.72
C SER A 101 0.53 15.03 -13.71
N PRO A 102 -0.62 14.52 -13.23
CA PRO A 102 -1.68 13.99 -14.10
C PRO A 102 -2.07 14.97 -15.20
N PHE A 103 -2.48 14.45 -16.35
CA PHE A 103 -2.93 15.24 -17.47
C PHE A 103 -4.15 14.64 -18.15
N PRO A 104 -5.01 15.45 -18.79
CA PRO A 104 -6.28 14.98 -19.29
C PRO A 104 -6.16 14.15 -20.57
N LEU A 105 -6.93 13.04 -20.63
CA LEU A 105 -7.19 12.22 -21.80
C LEU A 105 -8.58 12.47 -22.40
N ILE A 106 -9.58 12.74 -21.52
CA ILE A 106 -10.93 13.15 -21.90
C ILE A 106 -11.25 14.42 -21.10
N LYS A 107 -11.96 15.33 -21.73
CA LYS A 107 -12.52 16.54 -21.11
C LYS A 107 -13.86 16.88 -21.72
N ASN A 108 -14.90 17.03 -20.89
CA ASN A 108 -16.28 17.33 -21.32
C ASN A 108 -16.78 16.41 -22.43
N GLY A 109 -16.57 15.10 -22.28
CA GLY A 109 -16.99 14.09 -23.26
C GLY A 109 -16.13 14.02 -24.54
N GLU A 110 -15.06 14.82 -24.66
CA GLU A 110 -14.20 14.82 -25.85
C GLU A 110 -12.83 14.20 -25.56
N ILE A 111 -12.38 13.31 -26.47
CA ILE A 111 -11.07 12.69 -26.39
C ILE A 111 -9.99 13.67 -26.80
N LEU A 112 -8.99 13.85 -25.96
CA LEU A 112 -7.84 14.71 -26.23
C LEU A 112 -6.71 13.88 -26.89
N TYR A 113 -6.60 13.92 -28.21
CA TYR A 113 -5.56 13.21 -28.94
C TYR A 113 -4.14 13.52 -28.44
N LYS A 114 -3.87 14.80 -28.12
CA LYS A 114 -2.57 15.21 -27.52
C LYS A 114 -2.29 14.50 -26.19
N GLY A 115 -3.33 14.22 -25.40
CA GLY A 115 -3.23 13.46 -24.16
C GLY A 115 -2.81 12.01 -24.42
N LEU A 116 -3.49 11.32 -25.34
CA LEU A 116 -3.17 9.94 -25.75
C LEU A 116 -1.72 9.82 -26.26
N THR A 117 -1.32 10.75 -27.14
CA THR A 117 0.05 10.78 -27.68
C THR A 117 1.09 11.00 -26.58
N LYS A 118 0.82 11.90 -25.62
CA LYS A 118 1.70 12.15 -24.47
C LYS A 118 1.79 10.94 -23.53
N ALA A 119 0.66 10.25 -23.30
CA ALA A 119 0.60 9.00 -22.51
C ALA A 119 1.23 7.82 -23.29
N ARG A 120 1.41 7.94 -24.62
CA ARG A 120 1.88 6.85 -25.51
C ARG A 120 0.98 5.62 -25.47
N ILE A 121 -0.33 5.83 -25.37
CA ILE A 121 -1.31 4.76 -25.38
C ILE A 121 -2.20 4.84 -26.62
N PRO A 122 -2.57 3.71 -27.25
CA PRO A 122 -3.59 3.66 -28.27
C PRO A 122 -4.98 3.92 -27.66
N ILE A 123 -5.92 4.35 -28.51
CA ILE A 123 -7.30 4.59 -28.09
C ILE A 123 -7.96 3.35 -27.48
N ASP A 124 -7.61 2.16 -27.93
CA ASP A 124 -8.17 0.90 -27.44
C ASP A 124 -7.89 0.65 -25.95
N VAL A 125 -6.76 1.16 -25.44
CA VAL A 125 -6.45 1.12 -23.99
C VAL A 125 -7.44 1.99 -23.24
N LEU A 126 -7.67 3.23 -23.69
CA LEU A 126 -8.65 4.13 -23.09
C LEU A 126 -10.06 3.51 -23.09
N LEU A 127 -10.49 2.94 -24.24
CA LEU A 127 -11.79 2.28 -24.36
C LEU A 127 -11.90 1.05 -23.45
N THR A 128 -10.80 0.34 -23.24
CA THR A 128 -10.78 -0.81 -22.33
C THR A 128 -10.93 -0.36 -20.88
N GLU A 129 -10.25 0.71 -20.47
CA GLU A 129 -10.36 1.27 -19.11
C GLU A 129 -11.78 1.85 -18.85
N LEU A 130 -12.41 2.49 -19.85
CA LEU A 130 -13.81 2.92 -19.74
C LEU A 130 -14.74 1.73 -19.45
N ARG A 131 -14.60 0.60 -20.20
CA ARG A 131 -15.41 -0.60 -19.97
C ARG A 131 -15.18 -1.23 -18.60
N LYS A 132 -13.93 -1.28 -18.12
CA LYS A 132 -13.61 -1.77 -16.77
C LYS A 132 -14.29 -0.95 -15.69
N ASN A 133 -14.42 0.37 -15.89
CA ASN A 133 -15.10 1.29 -15.00
C ASN A 133 -16.63 1.39 -15.28
N GLN A 134 -17.19 0.49 -16.09
CA GLN A 134 -18.61 0.43 -16.44
C GLN A 134 -19.14 1.71 -17.12
N ILE A 135 -18.27 2.44 -17.79
CA ILE A 135 -18.61 3.64 -18.55
C ILE A 135 -18.84 3.22 -20.01
N HIS A 136 -20.08 3.35 -20.50
CA HIS A 136 -20.48 2.89 -21.82
C HIS A 136 -20.39 3.97 -22.88
N ASP A 137 -20.43 5.24 -22.49
CA ASP A 137 -20.40 6.39 -23.38
C ASP A 137 -19.37 7.41 -22.92
N ILE A 138 -18.50 7.82 -23.81
CA ILE A 138 -17.45 8.83 -23.55
C ILE A 138 -18.06 10.16 -23.15
N GLN A 139 -19.25 10.50 -23.68
CA GLN A 139 -19.97 11.73 -23.35
C GLN A 139 -20.40 11.82 -21.88
N GLN A 140 -20.42 10.69 -21.17
CA GLN A 140 -20.69 10.66 -19.73
C GLN A 140 -19.50 11.15 -18.90
N VAL A 141 -18.31 11.26 -19.50
CA VAL A 141 -17.06 11.59 -18.79
C VAL A 141 -16.80 13.09 -18.81
N ALA A 142 -16.91 13.74 -17.67
CA ALA A 142 -16.50 15.14 -17.50
C ALA A 142 -14.98 15.31 -17.65
N LEU A 143 -14.22 14.38 -17.04
CA LEU A 143 -12.76 14.39 -17.04
C LEU A 143 -12.20 12.98 -16.91
N ALA A 144 -11.23 12.62 -17.75
CA ALA A 144 -10.38 11.45 -17.53
C ALA A 144 -8.92 11.90 -17.45
N LEU A 145 -8.21 11.49 -16.39
CA LEU A 145 -6.82 11.86 -16.15
C LEU A 145 -5.92 10.64 -16.30
N TRP A 146 -4.81 10.81 -17.00
CA TRP A 146 -3.69 9.89 -16.96
C TRP A 146 -2.87 10.17 -15.71
N GLU A 147 -2.81 9.21 -14.81
CA GLU A 147 -2.08 9.32 -13.54
C GLU A 147 -0.59 9.02 -13.72
N SER A 148 0.20 9.38 -12.72
CA SER A 148 1.66 9.17 -12.74
C SER A 148 2.07 7.71 -12.66
N ASP A 149 1.21 6.85 -12.13
CA ASP A 149 1.41 5.40 -12.05
C ASP A 149 0.95 4.63 -13.30
N GLY A 150 0.46 5.38 -14.32
CA GLY A 150 -0.03 4.78 -15.56
C GLY A 150 -1.48 4.29 -15.51
N THR A 151 -2.22 4.60 -14.47
CA THR A 151 -3.67 4.36 -14.39
C THR A 151 -4.48 5.51 -14.98
N ILE A 152 -5.78 5.30 -15.15
CA ILE A 152 -6.70 6.34 -15.63
C ILE A 152 -7.79 6.56 -14.58
N SER A 153 -7.90 7.80 -14.10
CA SER A 153 -8.98 8.24 -13.21
C SER A 153 -10.11 8.85 -14.02
N PHE A 154 -11.36 8.42 -13.76
CA PHE A 154 -12.55 8.92 -14.44
C PHE A 154 -13.45 9.70 -13.49
N PHE A 155 -13.93 10.85 -13.95
CA PHE A 155 -14.92 11.69 -13.29
C PHE A 155 -16.10 11.86 -14.24
N LEU A 156 -17.28 11.39 -13.82
CA LEU A 156 -18.49 11.49 -14.63
C LEU A 156 -19.13 12.87 -14.50
N GLU A 157 -19.85 13.27 -15.54
CA GLU A 157 -20.76 14.41 -15.49
C GLU A 157 -21.79 14.23 -14.38
N SER A 158 -22.19 15.32 -13.72
CA SER A 158 -23.03 15.27 -12.52
C SER A 158 -24.33 14.48 -12.71
N GLN A 159 -24.91 14.50 -13.90
CA GLN A 159 -26.13 13.77 -14.23
C GLN A 159 -25.95 12.24 -14.32
N TYR A 160 -24.71 11.76 -14.43
CA TYR A 160 -24.38 10.34 -14.49
C TYR A 160 -23.73 9.81 -13.21
N GLN A 161 -23.57 10.69 -12.21
CA GLN A 161 -23.05 10.28 -10.91
C GLN A 161 -24.10 9.52 -10.11
N THR A 162 -23.63 8.59 -9.26
CA THR A 162 -24.50 7.87 -8.34
C THR A 162 -25.13 8.85 -7.34
N LEU A 163 -26.44 8.77 -7.18
CA LEU A 163 -27.15 9.57 -6.17
C LEU A 163 -26.66 9.23 -4.77
N THR A 164 -26.37 10.25 -3.99
CA THR A 164 -26.01 10.10 -2.59
C THR A 164 -27.22 10.30 -1.67
N PRO A 165 -27.18 9.79 -0.43
CA PRO A 165 -28.24 10.10 0.56
C PRO A 165 -28.44 11.61 0.74
N LYS A 166 -27.38 12.43 0.59
CA LYS A 166 -27.46 13.89 0.67
C LYS A 166 -28.30 14.48 -0.47
N ASP A 167 -28.12 13.97 -1.69
CA ASP A 167 -28.88 14.44 -2.86
C ASP A 167 -30.38 14.11 -2.70
N MET A 168 -30.66 12.96 -2.05
CA MET A 168 -32.01 12.54 -1.71
C MET A 168 -32.56 13.17 -0.43
N LYS A 169 -31.79 14.06 0.24
CA LYS A 169 -32.13 14.69 1.54
C LYS A 169 -32.47 13.67 2.64
N LEU A 170 -31.88 12.49 2.58
CA LEU A 170 -32.06 11.47 3.60
C LEU A 170 -31.17 11.75 4.81
N MET A 171 -31.72 11.57 6.01
CA MET A 171 -30.94 11.60 7.24
C MET A 171 -30.08 10.34 7.32
N THR A 172 -28.79 10.51 7.41
CA THR A 172 -27.82 9.42 7.61
C THR A 172 -27.27 9.44 9.02
N LYS A 173 -26.97 8.25 9.55
CA LYS A 173 -26.19 8.15 10.79
C LYS A 173 -24.75 8.55 10.51
N SER A 174 -24.09 9.12 11.52
CA SER A 174 -22.64 9.37 11.46
C SER A 174 -21.91 8.06 11.17
N PHE A 175 -20.88 8.17 10.35
CA PHE A 175 -19.99 7.03 10.09
C PHE A 175 -19.28 6.64 11.39
N SER A 176 -19.32 5.36 11.73
CA SER A 176 -18.54 4.78 12.81
C SER A 176 -17.71 3.64 12.25
N PHE A 177 -16.42 3.68 12.48
CA PHE A 177 -15.52 2.59 12.13
C PHE A 177 -15.42 1.63 13.33
N PRO A 178 -15.80 0.34 13.16
CA PRO A 178 -15.71 -0.61 14.26
C PRO A 178 -14.24 -0.84 14.65
N ILE A 179 -13.89 -0.54 15.90
CA ILE A 179 -12.55 -0.72 16.46
C ILE A 179 -12.41 -2.18 16.91
N THR A 180 -11.34 -2.86 16.50
CA THR A 180 -11.08 -4.23 16.91
C THR A 180 -10.45 -4.26 18.29
N ILE A 181 -11.21 -4.71 19.28
CA ILE A 181 -10.81 -4.72 20.70
C ILE A 181 -10.40 -6.10 21.23
N ILE A 182 -10.81 -7.18 20.55
CA ILE A 182 -10.37 -8.56 20.85
C ILE A 182 -10.03 -9.24 19.53
N LYS A 183 -8.88 -9.92 19.50
CA LYS A 183 -8.40 -10.73 18.39
C LYS A 183 -7.75 -11.99 18.91
N ASP A 184 -8.14 -13.15 18.36
CA ASP A 184 -7.60 -14.47 18.72
C ASP A 184 -7.57 -14.72 20.23
N GLY A 185 -8.67 -14.41 20.95
CA GLY A 185 -8.80 -14.59 22.38
C GLY A 185 -7.97 -13.64 23.25
N LYS A 186 -7.41 -12.58 22.67
CA LYS A 186 -6.58 -11.58 23.36
C LYS A 186 -7.14 -10.19 23.17
N VAL A 187 -7.05 -9.37 24.23
CA VAL A 187 -7.43 -7.95 24.17
C VAL A 187 -6.32 -7.19 23.43
N ASP A 188 -6.73 -6.33 22.48
CA ASP A 188 -5.84 -5.34 21.88
C ASP A 188 -5.91 -4.07 22.73
N PHE A 189 -4.91 -3.93 23.61
CA PHE A 189 -4.86 -2.80 24.55
C PHE A 189 -4.55 -1.47 23.88
N GLU A 190 -3.86 -1.47 22.73
CA GLU A 190 -3.56 -0.24 22.00
C GLU A 190 -4.84 0.32 21.38
N GLU A 191 -5.63 -0.54 20.76
CA GLU A 191 -6.90 -0.15 20.17
C GLU A 191 -7.96 0.19 21.23
N LEU A 192 -8.00 -0.56 22.34
CA LEU A 192 -8.94 -0.30 23.42
C LEU A 192 -8.71 1.08 24.06
N LYS A 193 -7.46 1.51 24.23
CA LYS A 193 -7.12 2.85 24.77
C LYS A 193 -7.63 4.00 23.90
N GLN A 194 -7.84 3.78 22.59
CA GLN A 194 -8.37 4.83 21.72
C GLN A 194 -9.87 5.10 21.96
N THR A 195 -10.55 4.20 22.67
CA THR A 195 -12.01 4.26 22.92
C THR A 195 -12.38 4.82 24.29
N ASP A 196 -11.42 5.34 25.04
CA ASP A 196 -11.59 5.79 26.44
C ASP A 196 -12.19 4.71 27.37
N LYS A 197 -12.10 3.43 26.99
CA LYS A 197 -12.58 2.28 27.77
C LYS A 197 -11.40 1.51 28.34
N ASP A 198 -11.62 0.87 29.49
CA ASP A 198 -10.64 0.02 30.15
C ASP A 198 -10.94 -1.48 29.99
N GLU A 199 -10.00 -2.29 30.44
CA GLU A 199 -10.14 -3.76 30.40
C GLU A 199 -11.28 -4.26 31.28
N ASP A 200 -11.54 -3.61 32.40
CA ASP A 200 -12.59 -4.02 33.33
C ASP A 200 -13.97 -3.75 32.75
N TRP A 201 -14.16 -2.61 32.08
CA TRP A 201 -15.34 -2.31 31.32
C TRP A 201 -15.56 -3.36 30.21
N LEU A 202 -14.52 -3.70 29.44
CA LEU A 202 -14.63 -4.70 28.37
C LEU A 202 -15.02 -6.07 28.92
N LYS A 203 -14.35 -6.55 29.98
CA LYS A 203 -14.69 -7.82 30.63
C LYS A 203 -16.12 -7.85 31.14
N HIS A 204 -16.56 -6.75 31.75
CA HIS A 204 -17.93 -6.62 32.22
C HIS A 204 -18.94 -6.72 31.08
N GLN A 205 -18.72 -5.97 29.99
CA GLN A 205 -19.60 -5.98 28.82
C GLN A 205 -19.68 -7.37 28.18
N ILE A 206 -18.53 -8.03 27.95
CA ILE A 206 -18.50 -9.38 27.35
C ILE A 206 -19.26 -10.39 28.23
N ARG A 207 -19.09 -10.34 29.55
CA ARG A 207 -19.79 -11.24 30.48
C ARG A 207 -21.29 -10.95 30.54
N THR A 208 -21.67 -9.69 30.66
CA THR A 208 -23.05 -9.29 30.87
C THR A 208 -23.91 -9.43 29.60
N ALA A 209 -23.37 -8.98 28.46
CA ALA A 209 -24.12 -8.98 27.20
C ALA A 209 -24.06 -10.30 26.43
N HIS A 210 -22.97 -11.06 26.54
CA HIS A 210 -22.73 -12.23 25.71
C HIS A 210 -22.54 -13.52 26.52
N ASN A 211 -22.35 -13.44 27.85
CA ASN A 211 -22.06 -14.59 28.74
C ASN A 211 -20.88 -15.45 28.25
N LEU A 212 -19.81 -14.80 27.78
CA LEU A 212 -18.65 -15.42 27.16
C LEU A 212 -17.36 -15.10 27.93
N ASP A 213 -16.36 -15.95 27.77
CA ASP A 213 -14.96 -15.65 28.17
C ASP A 213 -14.20 -15.11 26.94
N ILE A 214 -13.34 -14.12 27.16
CA ILE A 214 -12.51 -13.51 26.11
C ILE A 214 -11.73 -14.55 25.31
N LYS A 215 -11.23 -15.60 25.93
CA LYS A 215 -10.48 -16.69 25.30
C LYS A 215 -11.26 -17.43 24.21
N ASN A 216 -12.59 -17.40 24.27
CA ASN A 216 -13.46 -18.09 23.31
C ASN A 216 -13.85 -17.17 22.13
N ILE A 217 -13.37 -15.96 22.10
CA ILE A 217 -13.70 -14.95 21.10
C ILE A 217 -12.59 -14.90 20.04
N LEU A 218 -12.95 -15.19 18.80
CA LEU A 218 -12.06 -15.01 17.65
C LEU A 218 -11.85 -13.53 17.36
N LEU A 219 -12.95 -12.75 17.33
CA LEU A 219 -12.93 -11.33 17.03
C LEU A 219 -14.03 -10.62 17.82
N ALA A 220 -13.72 -9.48 18.43
CA ALA A 220 -14.74 -8.54 18.87
C ALA A 220 -14.39 -7.13 18.39
N THR A 221 -15.43 -6.45 17.90
CA THR A 221 -15.35 -5.07 17.44
C THR A 221 -16.29 -4.18 18.23
N LEU A 222 -15.83 -2.99 18.58
CA LEU A 222 -16.60 -1.95 19.27
C LEU A 222 -16.99 -0.85 18.28
N ASP A 223 -18.26 -0.52 18.25
CA ASP A 223 -18.76 0.69 17.60
C ASP A 223 -18.81 1.81 18.67
N ASP A 224 -17.85 2.71 18.58
CA ASP A 224 -17.62 3.76 19.59
C ASP A 224 -18.78 4.77 19.69
N ASN A 225 -19.57 4.94 18.64
CA ASN A 225 -20.72 5.87 18.66
C ASN A 225 -21.88 5.41 19.54
N ASN A 226 -22.02 4.11 19.80
CA ASN A 226 -23.13 3.54 20.55
C ASN A 226 -22.73 2.49 21.59
N ASP A 227 -21.42 2.36 21.86
CA ASP A 227 -20.82 1.38 22.79
C ASP A 227 -21.23 -0.09 22.48
N LYS A 228 -21.58 -0.38 21.23
CA LYS A 228 -22.06 -1.71 20.86
C LYS A 228 -20.91 -2.62 20.46
N ILE A 229 -20.76 -3.73 21.18
CA ILE A 229 -19.79 -4.79 20.86
C ILE A 229 -20.44 -5.84 19.96
N LYS A 230 -19.75 -6.19 18.86
CA LYS A 230 -20.09 -7.37 18.04
C LYS A 230 -19.04 -8.44 18.29
N VAL A 231 -19.48 -9.65 18.57
CA VAL A 231 -18.62 -10.78 18.93
C VAL A 231 -18.74 -11.87 17.89
N PHE A 232 -17.59 -12.43 17.47
CA PHE A 232 -17.47 -13.58 16.59
C PHE A 232 -16.67 -14.65 17.33
N LEU A 233 -17.21 -15.88 17.38
CA LEU A 233 -16.60 -17.01 18.08
C LEU A 233 -15.78 -17.87 17.13
N TYR A 234 -14.88 -18.65 17.70
CA TYR A 234 -14.30 -19.78 16.97
C TYR A 234 -15.42 -20.76 16.60
N LYS A 235 -15.41 -21.26 15.38
CA LYS A 235 -16.32 -22.29 14.90
C LYS A 235 -15.75 -23.69 15.14
#